data_e8516c0dc5129c989afb534cfb3c4dba
#
_entry.id   e8516c0dc5129c989afb534cfb3c4dba
#
_cell.length_a   1.000
_cell.length_b   1.000
_cell.length_c   1.000
_cell.angle_alpha   90.00
_cell.angle_beta   90.00
_cell.angle_gamma   90.00
#
_symmetry.space_group_name_H-M   'P 1'
#
loop_
_entity.id
_entity.type
_entity.pdbx_description
1 polymer ?
#
loop_
_entity_poly.entity_id
_entity_poly.type
_entity_poly.pdbx_seq_one_letter_code
_entity_poly.pdbx_strand_id
1 'polypeptide(L)'
;MRYARPWIVALGAMCWSGLLAQEPIDSTPHAVQFVTVEPAVRLEVLDWGGAGKPLIFLAGSGDTAHRFDGFAPQFAKRYHVYGITRRGFGASSHPAPANGNYSADHLGDDVLAVMKALHIERPVLVGHSMAGEELSSVGSRFPEKVAGLVYLDAATDFALYDPAHPLLEVEMNDIKRRIDEIEAGGIDEQ
;
A
#
# COMPACT_ATOMS: atom_id res chain seq x y z
N MET A 1 -27.30 -4.32 -76.88
CA MET A 1 -27.13 -3.25 -75.84
C MET A 1 -27.32 -3.85 -74.47
N ARG A 2 -26.20 -4.05 -73.72
CA ARG A 2 -26.21 -4.63 -72.38
C ARG A 2 -25.89 -3.49 -71.40
N TYR A 3 -26.83 -3.14 -70.52
CA TYR A 3 -26.63 -2.17 -69.47
C TYR A 3 -25.93 -2.81 -68.28
N ALA A 4 -24.75 -2.31 -67.94
CA ALA A 4 -24.03 -2.66 -66.71
C ALA A 4 -24.62 -1.85 -65.52
N ARG A 5 -25.00 -2.54 -64.45
CA ARG A 5 -25.41 -1.97 -63.17
C ARG A 5 -24.19 -1.72 -62.29
N PRO A 6 -24.02 -0.52 -61.71
CA PRO A 6 -22.96 -0.29 -60.73
C PRO A 6 -23.34 -0.88 -59.35
N TRP A 7 -22.41 -1.60 -58.75
CA TRP A 7 -22.52 -2.08 -57.39
C TRP A 7 -22.13 -0.94 -56.44
N ILE A 8 -23.07 -0.50 -55.60
CA ILE A 8 -22.79 0.42 -54.50
C ILE A 8 -22.36 -0.40 -53.30
N VAL A 9 -21.07 -0.27 -52.92
CA VAL A 9 -20.55 -0.82 -51.68
C VAL A 9 -20.75 0.24 -50.60
N ALA A 10 -21.71 0.00 -49.70
CA ALA A 10 -21.90 0.84 -48.52
C ALA A 10 -20.89 0.41 -47.45
N LEU A 11 -19.86 1.20 -47.22
CA LEU A 11 -18.97 1.07 -46.04
C LEU A 11 -19.72 1.55 -44.80
N GLY A 12 -20.21 0.60 -44.00
CA GLY A 12 -20.73 0.89 -42.67
C GLY A 12 -19.57 1.25 -41.73
N ALA A 13 -19.51 2.53 -41.34
CA ALA A 13 -18.63 2.96 -40.26
C ALA A 13 -19.19 2.41 -38.92
N MET A 14 -18.57 1.35 -38.40
CA MET A 14 -18.81 0.90 -37.03
C MET A 14 -18.20 1.91 -36.08
N CYS A 15 -19.02 2.82 -35.53
CA CYS A 15 -18.67 3.61 -34.36
C CYS A 15 -18.52 2.66 -33.16
N TRP A 16 -17.29 2.33 -32.83
CA TRP A 16 -16.97 1.74 -31.54
C TRP A 16 -17.10 2.81 -30.47
N SER A 17 -18.29 2.91 -29.88
CA SER A 17 -18.46 3.64 -28.62
C SER A 17 -17.74 2.85 -27.56
N GLY A 18 -16.49 3.20 -27.28
CA GLY A 18 -15.76 2.69 -26.12
C GLY A 18 -16.56 3.05 -24.87
N LEU A 19 -17.18 2.06 -24.25
CA LEU A 19 -17.66 2.18 -22.89
C LEU A 19 -16.41 2.44 -22.02
N LEU A 20 -16.13 3.70 -21.73
CA LEU A 20 -15.23 4.04 -20.64
C LEU A 20 -15.91 3.51 -19.39
N ALA A 21 -15.37 2.43 -18.83
CA ALA A 21 -15.76 1.99 -17.50
C ALA A 21 -15.54 3.19 -16.58
N GLN A 22 -16.63 3.76 -16.08
CA GLN A 22 -16.56 4.78 -15.05
C GLN A 22 -15.98 4.09 -13.82
N GLU A 23 -14.77 4.49 -13.43
CA GLU A 23 -14.21 4.11 -12.14
C GLU A 23 -15.27 4.41 -11.07
N PRO A 24 -15.51 3.50 -10.12
CA PRO A 24 -16.48 3.73 -9.07
C PRO A 24 -16.10 5.03 -8.36
N ILE A 25 -17.06 5.96 -8.29
CA ILE A 25 -16.87 7.22 -7.57
C ILE A 25 -16.67 6.83 -6.10
N ASP A 26 -15.47 7.04 -5.60
CA ASP A 26 -15.19 6.90 -4.18
C ASP A 26 -16.01 7.97 -3.43
N SER A 27 -17.03 7.50 -2.71
CA SER A 27 -17.93 8.36 -1.94
C SER A 27 -17.43 8.65 -0.52
N THR A 28 -16.26 8.14 -0.18
CA THR A 28 -15.69 8.33 1.17
C THR A 28 -15.14 9.75 1.32
N PRO A 29 -15.41 10.43 2.43
CA PRO A 29 -15.00 11.82 2.60
C PRO A 29 -13.50 11.91 2.93
N HIS A 30 -12.64 11.79 1.92
CA HIS A 30 -11.20 12.06 2.00
C HIS A 30 -10.71 12.77 0.74
N ALA A 31 -9.58 13.44 0.83
CA ALA A 31 -8.84 13.93 -0.32
C ALA A 31 -7.77 12.90 -0.71
N VAL A 32 -7.59 12.67 -2.02
CA VAL A 32 -6.53 11.82 -2.57
C VAL A 32 -5.43 12.70 -3.11
N GLN A 33 -4.19 12.42 -2.73
CA GLN A 33 -3.02 13.07 -3.30
C GLN A 33 -1.92 12.04 -3.57
N PHE A 34 -1.00 12.40 -4.47
CA PHE A 34 0.15 11.54 -4.78
C PHE A 34 1.44 12.23 -4.37
N VAL A 35 2.24 11.54 -3.57
CA VAL A 35 3.54 12.02 -3.11
C VAL A 35 4.65 11.26 -3.82
N THR A 36 5.55 11.98 -4.51
CA THR A 36 6.76 11.38 -5.08
C THR A 36 7.77 11.15 -3.97
N VAL A 37 8.10 9.90 -3.71
CA VAL A 37 9.04 9.49 -2.64
C VAL A 37 10.45 9.28 -3.18
N GLU A 38 10.55 8.87 -4.45
CA GLU A 38 11.81 8.75 -5.18
C GLU A 38 11.56 8.90 -6.70
N PRO A 39 12.61 9.00 -7.55
CA PRO A 39 12.43 9.13 -9.00
C PRO A 39 11.53 8.01 -9.54
N ALA A 40 10.43 8.41 -10.23
CA ALA A 40 9.42 7.53 -10.82
C ALA A 40 8.59 6.70 -9.83
N VAL A 41 8.70 6.91 -8.52
CA VAL A 41 7.86 6.27 -7.52
C VAL A 41 7.03 7.30 -6.77
N ARG A 42 5.73 7.17 -6.89
CA ARG A 42 4.76 8.01 -6.17
C ARG A 42 3.81 7.12 -5.38
N LEU A 43 3.44 7.58 -4.20
CA LEU A 43 2.49 6.89 -3.33
C LEU A 43 1.19 7.67 -3.26
N GLU A 44 0.09 6.94 -3.28
CA GLU A 44 -1.22 7.46 -2.95
C GLU A 44 -1.29 7.74 -1.46
N VAL A 45 -1.76 8.93 -1.11
CA VAL A 45 -2.01 9.35 0.26
C VAL A 45 -3.43 9.85 0.37
N LEU A 46 -4.18 9.28 1.29
CA LEU A 46 -5.51 9.71 1.67
C LEU A 46 -5.40 10.71 2.82
N ASP A 47 -6.19 11.77 2.76
CA ASP A 47 -6.32 12.77 3.82
C ASP A 47 -7.79 12.87 4.24
N TRP A 48 -8.12 12.34 5.41
CA TRP A 48 -9.46 12.44 6.00
C TRP A 48 -9.65 13.74 6.80
N GLY A 49 -8.65 14.63 6.77
CA GLY A 49 -8.73 15.92 7.46
C GLY A 49 -8.62 15.82 8.97
N GLY A 50 -9.17 16.84 9.61
CA GLY A 50 -9.11 17.01 11.05
C GLY A 50 -8.10 18.08 11.47
N ALA A 51 -8.14 18.44 12.75
CA ALA A 51 -7.23 19.42 13.33
C ALA A 51 -6.64 18.85 14.64
N GLY A 52 -5.34 18.65 14.66
CA GLY A 52 -4.68 18.09 15.83
C GLY A 52 -3.36 17.43 15.49
N LYS A 53 -2.89 16.56 16.36
CA LYS A 53 -1.66 15.79 16.09
C LYS A 53 -1.87 14.86 14.90
N PRO A 54 -0.88 14.72 14.03
CA PRO A 54 -1.03 13.84 12.87
C PRO A 54 -1.07 12.37 13.29
N LEU A 55 -1.94 11.64 12.58
CA LEU A 55 -2.15 10.19 12.70
C LEU A 55 -2.06 9.59 11.31
N ILE A 56 -1.19 8.61 11.10
CA ILE A 56 -1.00 7.96 9.81
C ILE A 56 -1.34 6.49 9.92
N PHE A 57 -2.24 6.02 9.06
CA PHE A 57 -2.59 4.62 8.92
C PHE A 57 -1.81 3.95 7.78
N LEU A 58 -1.29 2.75 8.07
CA LEU A 58 -0.56 1.88 7.13
C LEU A 58 -1.26 0.52 7.06
N ALA A 59 -1.68 0.13 5.85
CA ALA A 59 -2.45 -1.09 5.65
C ALA A 59 -1.56 -2.34 5.61
N GLY A 60 -2.18 -3.50 5.81
CA GLY A 60 -1.55 -4.81 5.69
C GLY A 60 -1.25 -5.23 4.25
N SER A 61 -0.82 -6.48 4.08
CA SER A 61 -0.57 -7.06 2.76
C SER A 61 -1.87 -7.18 1.96
N GLY A 62 -1.81 -6.82 0.68
CA GLY A 62 -2.98 -6.89 -0.23
C GLY A 62 -3.97 -5.74 -0.09
N ASP A 63 -3.82 -4.89 0.92
CA ASP A 63 -4.70 -3.76 1.20
C ASP A 63 -4.08 -2.41 0.80
N THR A 64 -4.95 -1.41 0.65
CA THR A 64 -4.59 -0.01 0.44
C THR A 64 -5.02 0.84 1.63
N ALA A 65 -4.69 2.14 1.62
CA ALA A 65 -5.17 3.07 2.64
C ALA A 65 -6.70 3.14 2.74
N HIS A 66 -7.41 2.85 1.65
CA HIS A 66 -8.88 2.77 1.61
C HIS A 66 -9.48 1.72 2.56
N ARG A 67 -8.67 0.76 3.03
CA ARG A 67 -9.08 -0.18 4.08
C ARG A 67 -9.60 0.53 5.34
N PHE A 68 -9.13 1.75 5.57
CA PHE A 68 -9.47 2.53 6.75
C PHE A 68 -10.60 3.55 6.53
N ASP A 69 -11.22 3.63 5.34
CA ASP A 69 -12.25 4.61 5.02
C ASP A 69 -13.43 4.63 6.00
N GLY A 70 -13.87 3.47 6.44
CA GLY A 70 -14.93 3.35 7.45
C GLY A 70 -14.47 3.61 8.89
N PHE A 71 -13.16 3.66 9.14
CA PHE A 71 -12.58 3.73 10.48
C PHE A 71 -11.86 5.05 10.76
N ALA A 72 -11.00 5.49 9.84
CA ALA A 72 -10.14 6.66 10.00
C ALA A 72 -10.90 7.97 10.28
N PRO A 73 -12.06 8.26 9.66
CA PRO A 73 -12.80 9.50 9.93
C PRO A 73 -13.23 9.70 11.37
N GLN A 74 -13.34 8.61 12.14
CA GLN A 74 -13.72 8.68 13.57
C GLN A 74 -12.68 9.42 14.41
N PHE A 75 -11.43 9.45 13.96
CA PHE A 75 -10.29 10.11 14.63
C PHE A 75 -10.16 11.57 14.25
N ALA A 76 -10.76 12.02 13.13
CA ALA A 76 -10.61 13.39 12.62
C ALA A 76 -11.09 14.49 13.59
N LYS A 77 -11.86 14.14 14.60
CA LYS A 77 -12.24 15.08 15.67
C LYS A 77 -11.07 15.48 16.58
N ARG A 78 -10.00 14.69 16.64
CA ARG A 78 -8.88 14.85 17.58
C ARG A 78 -7.51 14.85 16.91
N TYR A 79 -7.43 14.33 15.70
CA TYR A 79 -6.19 14.16 14.93
C TYR A 79 -6.38 14.72 13.52
N HIS A 80 -5.28 15.07 12.85
CA HIS A 80 -5.27 15.17 11.40
C HIS A 80 -4.90 13.78 10.87
N VAL A 81 -5.78 13.17 10.10
CA VAL A 81 -5.72 11.74 9.79
C VAL A 81 -5.34 11.51 8.34
N TYR A 82 -4.29 10.73 8.15
CA TYR A 82 -3.77 10.33 6.85
C TYR A 82 -3.74 8.81 6.71
N GLY A 83 -3.73 8.34 5.48
CA GLY A 83 -3.42 6.95 5.15
C GLY A 83 -2.46 6.89 3.98
N ILE A 84 -1.50 5.99 4.02
CA ILE A 84 -0.54 5.79 2.93
C ILE A 84 -0.79 4.43 2.31
N THR A 85 -1.04 4.42 0.98
CA THR A 85 -1.02 3.19 0.19
C THR A 85 0.42 2.89 -0.18
N ARG A 86 0.93 1.74 0.31
CA ARG A 86 2.32 1.30 0.10
C ARG A 86 2.63 1.15 -1.39
N ARG A 87 3.91 1.32 -1.79
CA ARG A 87 4.40 0.91 -3.11
C ARG A 87 4.00 -0.54 -3.44
N GLY A 88 3.69 -0.82 -4.69
CA GLY A 88 3.24 -2.13 -5.13
C GLY A 88 1.75 -2.42 -4.88
N PHE A 89 0.99 -1.48 -4.32
CA PHE A 89 -0.44 -1.66 -4.02
C PHE A 89 -1.28 -0.50 -4.57
N GLY A 90 -2.52 -0.80 -4.94
CA GLY A 90 -3.53 0.16 -5.37
C GLY A 90 -3.05 1.12 -6.45
N ALA A 91 -3.27 2.42 -6.25
CA ALA A 91 -2.87 3.48 -7.18
C ALA A 91 -1.42 3.97 -6.99
N SER A 92 -0.70 3.46 -5.98
CA SER A 92 0.72 3.71 -5.79
C SER A 92 1.56 3.06 -6.88
N SER A 93 2.76 3.57 -7.13
CA SER A 93 3.69 2.98 -8.11
C SER A 93 4.09 1.56 -7.75
N HIS A 94 4.32 0.73 -8.78
CA HIS A 94 4.67 -0.69 -8.67
C HIS A 94 6.11 -0.92 -9.21
N PRO A 95 7.15 -0.48 -8.51
CA PRO A 95 8.52 -0.75 -8.92
C PRO A 95 8.81 -2.25 -8.91
N ALA A 96 9.77 -2.70 -9.75
CA ALA A 96 10.16 -4.09 -9.79
C ALA A 96 10.65 -4.58 -8.41
N PRO A 97 10.35 -5.83 -7.99
CA PRO A 97 10.80 -6.38 -6.72
C PRO A 97 12.30 -6.76 -6.76
N ALA A 98 13.14 -5.74 -6.87
CA ALA A 98 14.60 -5.87 -6.97
C ALA A 98 15.26 -4.85 -6.03
N ASN A 99 16.52 -5.07 -5.68
CA ASN A 99 17.35 -4.12 -4.93
C ASN A 99 16.75 -3.70 -3.57
N GLY A 100 16.00 -4.57 -2.92
CA GLY A 100 15.40 -4.27 -1.62
C GLY A 100 14.23 -3.29 -1.67
N ASN A 101 13.62 -3.05 -2.84
CA ASN A 101 12.50 -2.11 -3.02
C ASN A 101 11.32 -2.32 -2.07
N TYR A 102 11.21 -3.50 -1.48
CA TYR A 102 10.12 -3.89 -0.58
C TYR A 102 10.64 -4.35 0.79
N SER A 103 11.90 -4.03 1.11
CA SER A 103 12.41 -4.25 2.46
C SER A 103 11.71 -3.33 3.47
N ALA A 104 11.62 -3.76 4.72
CA ALA A 104 11.03 -2.97 5.80
C ALA A 104 11.66 -1.57 5.93
N ASP A 105 12.97 -1.48 5.78
CA ASP A 105 13.67 -0.20 5.82
C ASP A 105 13.31 0.71 4.66
N HIS A 106 13.21 0.17 3.45
CA HIS A 106 12.82 0.95 2.28
C HIS A 106 11.37 1.44 2.37
N LEU A 107 10.47 0.57 2.84
CA LEU A 107 9.07 0.94 3.08
C LEU A 107 8.94 1.98 4.21
N GLY A 108 9.75 1.86 5.25
CA GLY A 108 9.87 2.88 6.30
C GLY A 108 10.38 4.22 5.78
N ASP A 109 11.35 4.21 4.87
CA ASP A 109 11.87 5.42 4.21
C ASP A 109 10.81 6.10 3.35
N ASP A 110 9.91 5.34 2.73
CA ASP A 110 8.73 5.87 2.03
C ASP A 110 7.82 6.66 2.97
N VAL A 111 7.52 6.11 4.14
CA VAL A 111 6.71 6.79 5.16
C VAL A 111 7.37 8.11 5.55
N LEU A 112 8.68 8.10 5.80
CA LEU A 112 9.45 9.30 6.14
C LEU A 112 9.47 10.32 5.00
N ALA A 113 9.55 9.87 3.74
CA ALA A 113 9.50 10.74 2.56
C ALA A 113 8.13 11.41 2.42
N VAL A 114 7.03 10.68 2.64
CA VAL A 114 5.67 11.24 2.68
C VAL A 114 5.55 12.26 3.80
N MET A 115 5.99 11.93 5.01
CA MET A 115 5.98 12.86 6.15
C MET A 115 6.72 14.15 5.82
N LYS A 116 7.90 14.06 5.20
CA LYS A 116 8.69 15.22 4.79
C LYS A 116 7.98 16.06 3.73
N ALA A 117 7.43 15.42 2.70
CA ALA A 117 6.77 16.11 1.59
C ALA A 117 5.51 16.86 2.03
N LEU A 118 4.77 16.30 2.99
CA LEU A 118 3.53 16.89 3.51
C LEU A 118 3.73 17.72 4.79
N HIS A 119 4.98 17.93 5.20
CA HIS A 119 5.31 18.65 6.44
C HIS A 119 4.63 18.06 7.70
N ILE A 120 4.50 16.73 7.74
CA ILE A 120 3.92 16.02 8.87
C ILE A 120 5.01 15.80 9.92
N GLU A 121 4.87 16.44 11.08
CA GLU A 121 5.84 16.35 12.16
C GLU A 121 5.36 15.41 13.26
N ARG A 122 6.19 14.43 13.60
CA ARG A 122 5.99 13.50 14.71
C ARG A 122 4.56 12.91 14.77
N PRO A 123 4.11 12.20 13.72
CA PRO A 123 2.82 11.53 13.75
C PRO A 123 2.82 10.37 14.75
N VAL A 124 1.63 9.93 15.13
CA VAL A 124 1.44 8.56 15.58
C VAL A 124 1.27 7.70 14.32
N LEU A 125 2.07 6.65 14.17
CA LEU A 125 1.93 5.68 13.10
C LEU A 125 1.09 4.51 13.60
N VAL A 126 0.11 4.10 12.81
CA VAL A 126 -0.78 2.97 13.11
C VAL A 126 -0.65 1.96 11.97
N GLY A 127 -0.09 0.82 12.23
CA GLY A 127 0.16 -0.22 11.22
C GLY A 127 -0.62 -1.50 11.50
N HIS A 128 -1.25 -2.04 10.46
CA HIS A 128 -1.93 -3.31 10.51
C HIS A 128 -1.10 -4.41 9.84
N SER A 129 -1.03 -5.59 10.48
CA SER A 129 -0.39 -6.78 9.91
C SER A 129 1.06 -6.49 9.44
N MET A 130 1.39 -6.71 8.17
CA MET A 130 2.71 -6.47 7.57
C MET A 130 3.25 -5.04 7.82
N ALA A 131 2.40 -4.03 8.01
CA ALA A 131 2.86 -2.68 8.30
C ALA A 131 3.62 -2.57 9.64
N GLY A 132 3.56 -3.58 10.49
CA GLY A 132 4.41 -3.69 11.69
C GLY A 132 5.91 -3.62 11.39
N GLU A 133 6.33 -4.15 10.24
CA GLU A 133 7.72 -4.08 9.77
C GLU A 133 8.14 -2.62 9.49
N GLU A 134 7.27 -1.84 8.83
CA GLU A 134 7.52 -0.41 8.55
C GLU A 134 7.57 0.40 9.84
N LEU A 135 6.62 0.14 10.76
CA LEU A 135 6.62 0.78 12.08
C LEU A 135 7.91 0.49 12.84
N SER A 136 8.33 -0.77 12.84
CA SER A 136 9.50 -1.24 13.55
C SER A 136 10.78 -0.63 12.97
N SER A 137 10.88 -0.58 11.64
CA SER A 137 11.97 0.08 10.93
C SER A 137 12.07 1.56 11.30
N VAL A 138 10.96 2.32 11.18
CA VAL A 138 10.95 3.75 11.51
C VAL A 138 11.23 3.97 13.00
N GLY A 139 10.60 3.17 13.88
CA GLY A 139 10.77 3.31 15.33
C GLY A 139 12.18 3.03 15.82
N SER A 140 12.86 2.04 15.22
CA SER A 140 14.23 1.67 15.58
C SER A 140 15.26 2.65 15.04
N ARG A 141 15.09 3.08 13.79
CA ARG A 141 16.07 3.95 13.13
C ARG A 141 15.87 5.44 13.43
N PHE A 142 14.62 5.89 13.65
CA PHE A 142 14.26 7.30 13.75
C PHE A 142 13.20 7.55 14.83
N PRO A 143 13.42 7.12 16.10
CA PRO A 143 12.42 7.24 17.16
C PRO A 143 11.97 8.68 17.42
N GLU A 144 12.83 9.65 17.16
CA GLU A 144 12.52 11.07 17.34
C GLU A 144 11.55 11.62 16.28
N LYS A 145 11.38 10.93 15.16
CA LYS A 145 10.50 11.32 14.05
C LYS A 145 9.02 11.01 14.30
N VAL A 146 8.73 10.17 15.27
CA VAL A 146 7.36 9.73 15.58
C VAL A 146 6.95 10.13 16.99
N ALA A 147 5.65 10.29 17.22
CA ALA A 147 5.09 10.52 18.56
C ALA A 147 4.72 9.20 19.26
N GLY A 148 4.53 8.14 18.49
CA GLY A 148 4.19 6.81 18.98
C GLY A 148 3.94 5.85 17.84
N LEU A 149 3.91 4.56 18.15
CA LEU A 149 3.63 3.45 17.26
C LEU A 149 2.47 2.65 17.83
N VAL A 150 1.52 2.29 16.97
CA VAL A 150 0.38 1.44 17.34
C VAL A 150 0.34 0.25 16.38
N TYR A 151 0.52 -0.93 16.92
CA TYR A 151 0.48 -2.18 16.18
C TYR A 151 -0.93 -2.78 16.26
N LEU A 152 -1.60 -2.91 15.12
CA LEU A 152 -2.92 -3.51 15.00
C LEU A 152 -2.75 -4.92 14.42
N ASP A 153 -2.74 -5.94 15.27
CA ASP A 153 -2.49 -7.32 14.85
C ASP A 153 -1.30 -7.39 13.87
N ALA A 154 -0.22 -6.77 14.28
CA ALA A 154 0.94 -6.55 13.43
C ALA A 154 2.08 -7.52 13.77
N ALA A 155 2.88 -7.87 12.76
CA ALA A 155 3.83 -8.96 12.82
C ALA A 155 4.96 -8.76 13.83
N THR A 156 5.43 -7.51 14.06
CA THR A 156 6.66 -7.28 14.81
C THR A 156 6.64 -5.99 15.61
N ASP A 157 6.95 -6.10 16.89
CA ASP A 157 7.27 -4.95 17.74
C ASP A 157 8.64 -4.37 17.36
N PHE A 158 8.75 -3.03 17.42
CA PHE A 158 10.04 -2.36 17.13
C PHE A 158 11.17 -2.81 18.07
N ALA A 159 10.85 -3.21 19.30
CA ALA A 159 11.81 -3.71 20.27
C ALA A 159 12.45 -5.04 19.86
N LEU A 160 11.80 -5.78 18.95
CA LEU A 160 12.27 -7.07 18.44
C LEU A 160 12.74 -6.96 16.98
N TYR A 161 12.69 -5.77 16.41
CA TYR A 161 13.06 -5.56 15.01
C TYR A 161 14.57 -5.75 14.82
N ASP A 162 14.93 -6.69 13.97
CA ASP A 162 16.29 -6.90 13.51
C ASP A 162 16.30 -6.84 11.96
N PRO A 163 16.87 -5.78 11.36
CA PRO A 163 16.89 -5.63 9.90
C PRO A 163 17.74 -6.72 9.19
N ALA A 164 18.65 -7.38 9.93
CA ALA A 164 19.43 -8.48 9.38
C ALA A 164 18.63 -9.80 9.34
N HIS A 165 17.59 -9.92 10.17
CA HIS A 165 16.73 -11.09 10.29
C HIS A 165 15.26 -10.66 10.37
N PRO A 166 14.66 -10.12 9.30
CA PRO A 166 13.25 -9.74 9.29
C PRO A 166 12.38 -10.96 9.66
N LEU A 167 11.42 -10.79 10.56
CA LEU A 167 10.56 -11.88 11.02
C LEU A 167 9.84 -12.58 9.86
N LEU A 168 9.37 -11.81 8.90
CA LEU A 168 8.73 -12.36 7.71
C LEU A 168 9.65 -13.30 6.94
N GLU A 169 10.94 -12.97 6.81
CA GLU A 169 11.92 -13.83 6.15
C GLU A 169 12.17 -15.11 6.97
N VAL A 170 12.25 -14.99 8.29
CA VAL A 170 12.40 -16.13 9.19
C VAL A 170 11.17 -17.04 9.10
N GLU A 171 9.96 -16.48 9.14
CA GLU A 171 8.72 -17.24 9.01
C GLU A 171 8.60 -17.91 7.63
N MET A 172 8.93 -17.20 6.56
CA MET A 172 8.90 -17.77 5.21
C MET A 172 9.90 -18.91 5.04
N ASN A 173 11.09 -18.77 5.61
CA ASN A 173 12.09 -19.84 5.60
C ASN A 173 11.63 -21.05 6.43
N ASP A 174 10.96 -20.83 7.56
CA ASP A 174 10.39 -21.93 8.38
C ASP A 174 9.24 -22.64 7.65
N ILE A 175 8.34 -21.89 7.02
CA ILE A 175 7.25 -22.44 6.20
C ILE A 175 7.82 -23.24 5.04
N LYS A 176 8.81 -22.70 4.32
CA LYS A 176 9.46 -23.42 3.22
C LYS A 176 10.10 -24.72 3.70
N ARG A 177 10.84 -24.68 4.79
CA ARG A 177 11.45 -25.87 5.38
C ARG A 177 10.39 -26.93 5.73
N ARG A 178 9.26 -26.52 6.32
CA ARG A 178 8.14 -27.43 6.63
C ARG A 178 7.50 -28.03 5.40
N ILE A 179 7.35 -27.25 4.31
CA ILE A 179 6.87 -27.75 3.04
C ILE A 179 7.85 -28.80 2.48
N ASP A 180 9.15 -28.48 2.47
CA ASP A 180 10.19 -29.39 1.98
C ASP A 180 10.21 -30.70 2.79
N GLU A 181 10.00 -30.63 4.12
CA GLU A 181 9.89 -31.79 5.01
C GLU A 181 8.65 -32.65 4.70
N ILE A 182 7.50 -32.04 4.44
CA ILE A 182 6.26 -32.75 4.06
C ILE A 182 6.43 -33.41 2.70
N GLU A 183 7.02 -32.71 1.71
CA GLU A 183 7.27 -33.27 0.39
C GLU A 183 8.25 -34.43 0.42
N ALA A 184 9.28 -34.36 1.30
CA ALA A 184 10.29 -35.43 1.46
C ALA A 184 9.78 -36.63 2.26
N GLY A 185 8.88 -36.40 3.23
CA GLY A 185 8.40 -37.41 4.16
C GLY A 185 7.14 -38.17 3.72
N GLY A 186 6.45 -37.69 2.70
CA GLY A 186 5.10 -38.15 2.36
C GLY A 186 4.08 -37.73 3.44
N ILE A 187 2.84 -37.48 3.05
CA ILE A 187 1.76 -37.29 4.02
C ILE A 187 1.41 -38.64 4.58
N ASP A 188 1.84 -38.95 5.80
CA ASP A 188 1.26 -40.05 6.54
C ASP A 188 -0.21 -39.68 6.85
N GLU A 189 -1.12 -40.27 6.09
CA GLU A 189 -2.56 -40.20 6.39
C GLU A 189 -2.79 -41.00 7.70
N GLN A 190 -2.94 -40.26 8.81
CA GLN A 190 -3.53 -40.79 10.04
C GLN A 190 -4.98 -40.32 10.18
#